data_1c3b7b7c9b4d58e5eca0a052e4050cb8
#
_entry.id   1c3b7b7c9b4d58e5eca0a052e4050cb8
#
_cell.length_a   1.000
_cell.length_b   1.000
_cell.length_c   1.000
_cell.angle_alpha   90.00
_cell.angle_beta   90.00
_cell.angle_gamma   90.00
#
_symmetry.space_group_name_H-M   'P 1'
#
loop_
_entity.id
_entity.type
_entity.pdbx_description
1 polymer ?
#
loop_
_entity_poly.entity_id
_entity_poly.type
_entity_poly.pdbx_seq_one_letter_code
_entity_poly.pdbx_strand_id
1 'polypeptide(L)'
;MTLSKTYDPHSFESEIYKRWEDKGVFRADNTSEATPFTISMPPPNATGQLHVGHAVMLALEDILIRWHRMKGDEALWLPGTDHAAIATENVVLNQIRNEEGIQDPRETLGREEVLRRIAAYVE
;
A
#
# COMPACT_ATOMS: atom_id res chain seq x y z
N MET A 1 -31.30 4.96 19.82
CA MET A 1 -30.88 4.60 18.45
C MET A 1 -30.78 3.09 18.36
N THR A 2 -31.51 2.45 17.46
CA THR A 2 -31.36 1.01 17.18
C THR A 2 -30.30 0.83 16.11
N LEU A 3 -29.27 0.03 16.40
CA LEU A 3 -28.25 -0.32 15.42
C LEU A 3 -28.86 -1.19 14.32
N SER A 4 -28.37 -1.03 13.08
CA SER A 4 -28.72 -1.92 11.97
C SER A 4 -28.30 -3.36 12.30
N LYS A 5 -29.09 -4.35 11.84
CA LYS A 5 -28.72 -5.77 12.00
C LYS A 5 -27.55 -6.20 11.12
N THR A 6 -27.26 -5.45 10.06
CA THR A 6 -26.18 -5.71 9.10
C THR A 6 -25.22 -4.56 9.10
N TYR A 7 -23.92 -4.88 9.03
CA TYR A 7 -22.86 -3.90 8.82
C TYR A 7 -22.86 -3.46 7.36
N ASP A 8 -22.92 -2.15 7.13
CA ASP A 8 -22.79 -1.56 5.80
C ASP A 8 -21.58 -0.62 5.77
N PRO A 9 -20.43 -1.10 5.26
CA PRO A 9 -19.20 -0.31 5.24
C PRO A 9 -19.32 0.99 4.44
N HIS A 10 -20.08 0.96 3.34
CA HIS A 10 -20.20 2.10 2.43
C HIS A 10 -20.88 3.31 3.06
N SER A 11 -21.65 3.10 4.13
CA SER A 11 -22.40 4.19 4.77
C SER A 11 -21.54 5.06 5.70
N PHE A 12 -20.32 4.63 6.10
CA PHE A 12 -19.55 5.37 7.11
C PHE A 12 -18.02 5.20 7.06
N GLU A 13 -17.46 4.18 6.39
CA GLU A 13 -16.01 3.96 6.42
C GLU A 13 -15.24 5.11 5.79
N SER A 14 -15.70 5.65 4.67
CA SER A 14 -15.05 6.78 4.00
C SER A 14 -15.02 8.04 4.87
N GLU A 15 -16.10 8.31 5.62
CA GLU A 15 -16.16 9.45 6.54
C GLU A 15 -15.21 9.25 7.74
N ILE A 16 -15.15 8.03 8.27
CA ILE A 16 -14.23 7.70 9.37
C ILE A 16 -12.78 7.86 8.92
N TYR A 17 -12.42 7.32 7.73
CA TYR A 17 -11.07 7.42 7.20
C TYR A 17 -10.66 8.88 6.99
N LYS A 18 -11.53 9.68 6.35
CA LYS A 18 -11.28 11.11 6.18
C LYS A 18 -11.06 11.82 7.52
N ARG A 19 -11.82 11.49 8.55
CA ARG A 19 -11.64 12.06 9.90
C ARG A 19 -10.28 11.71 10.50
N TRP A 20 -9.76 10.50 10.24
CA TRP A 20 -8.43 10.10 10.67
C TRP A 20 -7.33 10.87 9.94
N GLU A 21 -7.48 11.05 8.64
CA GLU A 21 -6.54 11.87 7.84
C GLU A 21 -6.53 13.33 8.29
N ASP A 22 -7.71 13.94 8.42
CA ASP A 22 -7.86 15.34 8.85
C ASP A 22 -7.25 15.59 10.25
N LYS A 23 -7.30 14.59 11.13
CA LYS A 23 -6.69 14.65 12.46
C LYS A 23 -5.21 14.27 12.50
N GLY A 24 -4.65 13.82 11.40
CA GLY A 24 -3.25 13.40 11.30
C GLY A 24 -2.87 12.21 12.19
N VAL A 25 -3.83 11.31 12.52
CA VAL A 25 -3.60 10.20 13.46
C VAL A 25 -2.60 9.14 12.97
N PHE A 26 -2.23 9.20 11.70
CA PHE A 26 -1.23 8.28 11.10
C PHE A 26 0.22 8.81 11.23
N ARG A 27 0.39 10.08 11.62
CA ARG A 27 1.70 10.70 11.77
C ARG A 27 2.23 10.42 13.16
N ALA A 28 3.55 10.19 13.27
CA ALA A 28 4.24 10.16 14.53
C ALA A 28 4.79 11.55 14.86
N ASP A 29 4.82 11.89 16.15
CA ASP A 29 5.45 13.10 16.66
C ASP A 29 6.85 12.77 17.19
N ASN A 30 7.88 13.23 16.48
CA ASN A 30 9.28 13.02 16.87
C ASN A 30 9.72 13.85 18.08
N THR A 31 8.87 14.74 18.58
CA THR A 31 9.08 15.50 19.81
C THR A 31 8.37 14.91 21.02
N SER A 32 7.58 13.85 20.81
CA SER A 32 6.85 13.15 21.87
C SER A 32 7.81 12.48 22.86
N GLU A 33 7.51 12.58 24.15
CA GLU A 33 8.23 11.85 25.21
C GLU A 33 7.62 10.45 25.49
N ALA A 34 6.55 10.08 24.77
CA ALA A 34 5.94 8.77 24.90
C ALA A 34 6.87 7.66 24.36
N THR A 35 6.66 6.45 24.83
CA THR A 35 7.46 5.29 24.37
C THR A 35 7.26 5.06 22.87
N PRO A 36 8.33 5.11 22.05
CA PRO A 36 8.19 4.92 20.62
C PRO A 36 7.93 3.45 20.28
N PHE A 37 7.01 3.21 19.34
CA PHE A 37 6.75 1.91 18.76
C PHE A 37 6.56 2.04 17.25
N THR A 38 7.41 1.38 16.46
CA THR A 38 7.35 1.48 14.99
C THR A 38 7.31 0.09 14.34
N ILE A 39 6.38 -0.08 13.41
CA ILE A 39 6.38 -1.21 12.49
C ILE A 39 6.73 -0.69 11.09
N SER A 40 7.80 -1.22 10.51
CA SER A 40 8.10 -1.07 9.08
C SER A 40 7.42 -2.22 8.35
N MET A 41 6.36 -1.92 7.63
CA MET A 41 5.58 -2.92 6.89
C MET A 41 6.45 -3.55 5.79
N PRO A 42 6.55 -4.88 5.70
CA PRO A 42 7.17 -5.53 4.54
C PRO A 42 6.47 -5.10 3.26
N PRO A 43 7.19 -4.49 2.31
CA PRO A 43 6.56 -3.87 1.15
C PRO A 43 6.05 -4.94 0.17
N PRO A 44 4.76 -4.96 -0.18
CA PRO A 44 4.25 -5.84 -1.23
C PRO A 44 4.80 -5.41 -2.60
N ASN A 45 5.02 -6.38 -3.49
CA ASN A 45 5.40 -6.11 -4.86
C ASN A 45 4.27 -5.40 -5.62
N ALA A 46 4.63 -4.41 -6.45
CA ALA A 46 3.69 -3.67 -7.29
C ALA A 46 3.09 -4.51 -8.44
N THR A 47 3.50 -5.77 -8.61
CA THR A 47 3.20 -6.60 -9.79
C THR A 47 1.97 -7.49 -9.67
N GLY A 48 1.25 -7.47 -8.56
CA GLY A 48 0.16 -8.41 -8.37
C GLY A 48 -0.93 -7.94 -7.41
N GLN A 49 -2.02 -8.67 -7.41
CA GLN A 49 -3.10 -8.45 -6.46
C GLN A 49 -2.69 -8.96 -5.07
N LEU A 50 -3.12 -8.23 -4.04
CA LEU A 50 -2.97 -8.67 -2.68
C LEU A 50 -3.78 -9.96 -2.45
N HIS A 51 -3.25 -10.85 -1.65
CA HIS A 51 -3.89 -12.12 -1.30
C HIS A 51 -4.06 -12.27 0.21
N VAL A 52 -4.72 -13.34 0.66
CA VAL A 52 -5.04 -13.56 2.07
C VAL A 52 -3.81 -13.52 2.99
N GLY A 53 -2.63 -13.91 2.50
CA GLY A 53 -1.39 -13.80 3.28
C GLY A 53 -1.03 -12.36 3.62
N HIS A 54 -1.19 -11.43 2.68
CA HIS A 54 -1.02 -10.00 2.96
C HIS A 54 -2.07 -9.50 3.97
N ALA A 55 -3.33 -9.95 3.83
CA ALA A 55 -4.39 -9.56 4.75
C ALA A 55 -4.10 -10.00 6.19
N VAL A 56 -3.58 -11.22 6.40
CA VAL A 56 -3.19 -11.71 7.73
C VAL A 56 -2.05 -10.89 8.31
N MET A 57 -1.02 -10.61 7.52
CA MET A 57 0.12 -9.78 7.95
C MET A 57 -0.36 -8.39 8.38
N LEU A 58 -1.11 -7.71 7.51
CA LEU A 58 -1.64 -6.37 7.77
C LEU A 58 -2.55 -6.34 9.01
N ALA A 59 -3.40 -7.37 9.19
CA ALA A 59 -4.27 -7.45 10.37
C ALA A 59 -3.48 -7.58 11.67
N LEU A 60 -2.41 -8.36 11.69
CA LEU A 60 -1.55 -8.50 12.88
C LEU A 60 -0.83 -7.19 13.19
N GLU A 61 -0.28 -6.53 12.18
CA GLU A 61 0.40 -5.24 12.34
C GLU A 61 -0.58 -4.14 12.79
N ASP A 62 -1.78 -4.08 12.21
CA ASP A 62 -2.83 -3.14 12.61
C ASP A 62 -3.25 -3.31 14.07
N ILE A 63 -3.43 -4.55 14.52
CA ILE A 63 -3.74 -4.86 15.93
C ILE A 63 -2.63 -4.34 16.86
N LEU A 64 -1.38 -4.57 16.54
CA LEU A 64 -0.25 -4.11 17.35
C LEU A 64 -0.17 -2.58 17.40
N ILE A 65 -0.29 -1.91 16.27
CA ILE A 65 -0.28 -0.44 16.19
C ILE A 65 -1.42 0.17 17.00
N ARG A 66 -2.64 -0.37 16.84
CA ARG A 66 -3.82 0.11 17.59
C ARG A 66 -3.65 -0.12 19.09
N TRP A 67 -3.13 -1.27 19.49
CA TRP A 67 -2.87 -1.58 20.89
C TRP A 67 -1.86 -0.61 21.52
N HIS A 68 -0.74 -0.32 20.83
CA HIS A 68 0.26 0.63 21.31
C HIS A 68 -0.32 2.06 21.39
N ARG A 69 -1.11 2.49 20.41
CA ARG A 69 -1.81 3.78 20.48
C ARG A 69 -2.77 3.87 21.67
N MET A 70 -3.51 2.80 21.94
CA MET A 70 -4.42 2.74 23.10
C MET A 70 -3.69 2.79 24.45
N LYS A 71 -2.44 2.30 24.50
CA LYS A 71 -1.57 2.43 25.68
C LYS A 71 -1.03 3.83 25.88
N GLY A 72 -1.09 4.67 24.88
CA GLY A 72 -0.49 6.01 24.88
C GLY A 72 0.96 6.03 24.38
N ASP A 73 1.42 4.97 23.73
CA ASP A 73 2.72 4.93 23.07
C ASP A 73 2.69 5.78 21.77
N GLU A 74 3.83 6.33 21.37
CA GLU A 74 3.99 7.02 20.09
C GLU A 74 4.18 5.97 18.97
N ALA A 75 3.09 5.61 18.30
CA ALA A 75 3.06 4.48 17.38
C ALA A 75 3.03 4.91 15.91
N LEU A 76 4.05 4.47 15.16
CA LEU A 76 4.16 4.67 13.71
C LEU A 76 4.05 3.35 12.97
N TRP A 77 3.13 3.27 12.03
CA TRP A 77 3.09 2.22 11.02
C TRP A 77 3.57 2.79 9.69
N LEU A 78 4.75 2.34 9.24
CA LEU A 78 5.39 2.85 8.05
C LEU A 78 5.11 1.93 6.85
N PRO A 79 4.21 2.30 5.94
CA PRO A 79 3.93 1.52 4.74
C PRO A 79 5.02 1.70 3.68
N GLY A 80 5.09 0.75 2.75
CA GLY A 80 5.95 0.81 1.59
C GLY A 80 5.45 -0.08 0.47
N THR A 81 5.99 0.10 -0.73
CA THR A 81 5.74 -0.75 -1.89
C THR A 81 7.08 -1.12 -2.52
N ASP A 82 7.26 -2.40 -2.85
CA ASP A 82 8.43 -2.85 -3.60
C ASP A 82 8.13 -2.74 -5.11
N HIS A 83 8.96 -1.97 -5.81
CA HIS A 83 8.89 -1.86 -7.27
C HIS A 83 9.18 -3.18 -7.99
N ALA A 84 9.85 -4.14 -7.33
CA ALA A 84 10.13 -5.49 -7.84
C ALA A 84 10.67 -5.46 -9.29
N ALA A 85 11.68 -4.65 -9.53
CA ALA A 85 12.15 -4.17 -10.84
C ALA A 85 12.09 -5.20 -11.98
N ILE A 86 12.66 -6.41 -11.78
CA ILE A 86 12.68 -7.47 -12.80
C ILE A 86 11.27 -8.00 -13.09
N ALA A 87 10.46 -8.21 -12.04
CA ALA A 87 9.11 -8.73 -12.18
C ALA A 87 8.20 -7.70 -12.86
N THR A 88 8.29 -6.44 -12.46
CA THR A 88 7.53 -5.32 -13.04
C THR A 88 7.89 -5.12 -14.51
N GLU A 89 9.17 -5.12 -14.84
CA GLU A 89 9.62 -5.03 -16.24
C GLU A 89 9.03 -6.15 -17.08
N ASN A 90 9.08 -7.40 -16.59
CA ASN A 90 8.49 -8.54 -17.32
C ASN A 90 6.98 -8.40 -17.54
N VAL A 91 6.24 -7.90 -16.55
CA VAL A 91 4.80 -7.64 -16.70
C VAL A 91 4.57 -6.62 -17.80
N VAL A 92 5.25 -5.48 -17.76
CA VAL A 92 5.10 -4.40 -18.76
C VAL A 92 5.51 -4.87 -20.15
N LEU A 93 6.64 -5.57 -20.29
CA LEU A 93 7.07 -6.10 -21.59
C LEU A 93 6.07 -7.10 -22.17
N ASN A 94 5.48 -7.97 -21.33
CA ASN A 94 4.46 -8.90 -21.77
C ASN A 94 3.15 -8.20 -22.16
N GLN A 95 2.79 -7.15 -21.45
CA GLN A 95 1.64 -6.32 -21.78
C GLN A 95 1.80 -5.67 -23.17
N ILE A 96 2.96 -5.07 -23.43
CA ILE A 96 3.29 -4.48 -24.74
C ILE A 96 3.24 -5.54 -25.87
N ARG A 97 3.79 -6.73 -25.62
CA ARG A 97 3.73 -7.83 -26.60
C ARG A 97 2.31 -8.24 -26.94
N ASN A 98 1.47 -8.36 -25.93
CA ASN A 98 0.10 -8.86 -26.09
C ASN A 98 -0.85 -7.82 -26.66
N GLU A 99 -0.72 -6.57 -26.27
CA GLU A 99 -1.65 -5.50 -26.62
C GLU A 99 -1.24 -4.76 -27.91
N GLU A 100 0.07 -4.58 -28.13
CA GLU A 100 0.60 -3.82 -29.27
C GLU A 100 1.24 -4.74 -30.35
N GLY A 101 1.42 -6.04 -30.07
CA GLY A 101 2.02 -6.99 -30.99
C GLY A 101 3.53 -6.82 -31.19
N ILE A 102 4.19 -5.98 -30.37
CA ILE A 102 5.62 -5.71 -30.45
C ILE A 102 6.39 -6.85 -29.79
N GLN A 103 7.07 -7.68 -30.59
CA GLN A 103 7.77 -8.89 -30.11
C GLN A 103 9.00 -8.55 -29.26
N ASP A 104 9.77 -7.55 -29.65
CA ASP A 104 10.89 -7.02 -28.88
C ASP A 104 10.68 -5.53 -28.53
N PRO A 105 10.01 -5.26 -27.39
CA PRO A 105 9.75 -3.88 -26.98
C PRO A 105 11.01 -3.06 -26.67
N ARG A 106 12.10 -3.73 -26.20
CA ARG A 106 13.34 -3.02 -25.86
C ARG A 106 14.05 -2.50 -27.11
N GLU A 107 14.10 -3.31 -28.16
CA GLU A 107 14.70 -2.90 -29.44
C GLU A 107 13.81 -1.92 -30.21
N THR A 108 12.49 -2.17 -30.22
CA THR A 108 11.54 -1.38 -31.01
C THR A 108 11.24 -0.01 -30.42
N LEU A 109 11.01 0.07 -29.11
CA LEU A 109 10.63 1.31 -28.42
C LEU A 109 11.82 2.05 -27.82
N GLY A 110 12.94 1.35 -27.62
CA GLY A 110 14.10 1.88 -26.94
C GLY A 110 13.95 1.94 -25.41
N ARG A 111 15.09 2.12 -24.75
CA ARG A 111 15.20 2.09 -23.29
C ARG A 111 14.32 3.13 -22.59
N GLU A 112 14.31 4.34 -23.09
CA GLU A 112 13.63 5.46 -22.44
C GLU A 112 12.11 5.25 -22.38
N GLU A 113 11.51 4.83 -23.49
CA GLU A 113 10.07 4.57 -23.55
C GLU A 113 9.66 3.37 -22.68
N VAL A 114 10.46 2.31 -22.66
CA VAL A 114 10.21 1.15 -21.78
C VAL A 114 10.27 1.59 -20.31
N LEU A 115 11.28 2.37 -19.91
CA LEU A 115 11.38 2.88 -18.52
C LEU A 115 10.21 3.80 -18.16
N ARG A 116 9.75 4.63 -19.07
CA ARG A 116 8.58 5.50 -18.86
C ARG A 116 7.31 4.67 -18.59
N ARG A 117 7.11 3.59 -19.35
CA ARG A 117 5.96 2.70 -19.17
C ARG A 117 6.04 1.90 -17.86
N ILE A 118 7.25 1.48 -17.47
CA ILE A 118 7.46 0.83 -16.16
C ILE A 118 7.12 1.78 -15.03
N ALA A 119 7.57 3.03 -15.10
CA ALA A 119 7.24 4.05 -14.10
C ALA A 119 5.72 4.27 -13.99
N ALA A 120 5.05 4.44 -15.13
CA ALA A 120 3.59 4.61 -15.17
C ALA A 120 2.78 3.39 -14.70
N TYR A 121 3.38 2.20 -14.74
CA TYR A 121 2.73 0.99 -14.21
C TYR A 121 2.79 0.91 -12.68
N VAL A 122 3.80 1.51 -12.06
CA VAL A 122 4.04 1.47 -10.61
C VAL A 122 3.30 2.59 -9.87
N GLU A 123 2.98 3.70 -10.54
CA GLU A 123 2.17 4.81 -10.00
C GLU A 123 0.69 4.43 -9.81
#